data_6c599ff22082562942ac603b5a30b9fb
#
_entry.id   6c599ff22082562942ac603b5a30b9fb
#
_cell.length_a   1.000
_cell.length_b   1.000
_cell.length_c   1.000
_cell.angle_alpha   90.00
_cell.angle_beta   90.00
_cell.angle_gamma   90.00
#
_symmetry.space_group_name_H-M   'P 1'
#
loop_
_entity.id
_entity.type
_entity.pdbx_description
1 polymer ?
#
loop_
_entity_poly.entity_id
_entity_poly.type
_entity_poly.pdbx_seq_one_letter_code
_entity_poly.pdbx_strand_id
1 'polypeptide(L)'
;MINIEFQEAVKQYLSKHGYSRLNLKAVLFDMDGVLFDSMKNHATAWNEAMKLYGMNLSREEAYMHEGRTGAATINIVSMRERHHEATEEEIKEIYATKSKLFNQLPTAEEMPGAWDLLQQVKACG
;
A
#
# COMPACT_ATOMS: atom_id res chain seq x y z
N MET A 1 13.65 23.06 10.19
CA MET A 1 12.61 23.72 11.02
C MET A 1 11.46 22.75 11.25
N ILE A 2 11.17 22.42 12.50
CA ILE A 2 9.97 21.60 12.80
C ILE A 2 8.77 22.51 12.57
N ASN A 3 7.83 22.10 11.74
CA ASN A 3 6.64 22.88 11.43
C ASN A 3 5.83 23.10 12.72
N ILE A 4 5.43 24.34 12.98
CA ILE A 4 4.66 24.74 14.16
C ILE A 4 3.35 23.92 14.27
N GLU A 5 2.72 23.57 13.15
CA GLU A 5 1.51 22.73 13.11
C GLU A 5 1.74 21.33 13.69
N PHE A 6 2.89 20.70 13.43
CA PHE A 6 3.21 19.40 14.03
C PHE A 6 3.46 19.49 15.53
N GLN A 7 4.11 20.55 16.01
CA GLN A 7 4.31 20.76 17.44
C GLN A 7 2.97 20.90 18.17
N GLU A 8 2.05 21.64 17.60
CA GLU A 8 0.72 21.82 18.18
C GLU A 8 -0.08 20.50 18.15
N ALA A 9 -0.04 19.75 17.06
CA ALA A 9 -0.67 18.43 16.97
C ALA A 9 -0.14 17.46 18.03
N VAL A 10 1.18 17.45 18.28
CA VAL A 10 1.79 16.64 19.34
C VAL A 10 1.32 17.08 20.71
N LYS A 11 1.26 18.38 21.02
CA LYS A 11 0.73 18.88 22.29
C LYS A 11 -0.71 18.50 22.51
N GLN A 12 -1.55 18.63 21.50
CA GLN A 12 -2.97 18.22 21.56
C GLN A 12 -3.11 16.72 21.81
N TYR A 13 -2.32 15.90 21.13
CA TYR A 13 -2.29 14.45 21.35
C TYR A 13 -1.90 14.12 22.79
N LEU A 14 -0.81 14.69 23.30
CA LEU A 14 -0.34 14.48 24.67
C LEU A 14 -1.41 14.88 25.69
N SER A 15 -1.99 16.08 25.54
CA SER A 15 -3.03 16.58 26.41
C SER A 15 -4.27 15.69 26.42
N LYS A 16 -4.74 15.28 25.22
CA LYS A 16 -5.91 14.41 25.07
C LYS A 16 -5.75 13.06 25.77
N HIS A 17 -4.54 12.52 25.81
CA HIS A 17 -4.25 11.21 26.40
C HIS A 17 -3.63 11.28 27.81
N GLY A 18 -3.45 12.47 28.36
CA GLY A 18 -2.85 12.65 29.69
C GLY A 18 -1.36 12.27 29.75
N TYR A 19 -0.66 12.34 28.62
CA TYR A 19 0.76 12.02 28.56
C TYR A 19 1.62 13.27 28.76
N SER A 20 2.69 13.15 29.54
CA SER A 20 3.65 14.23 29.74
C SER A 20 4.68 14.36 28.59
N ARG A 21 4.92 13.27 27.87
CA ARG A 21 5.88 13.21 26.75
C ARG A 21 5.58 12.02 25.83
N LEU A 22 6.08 12.09 24.61
CA LEU A 22 6.18 10.92 23.73
C LEU A 22 7.43 10.10 24.14
N ASN A 23 7.24 8.79 24.27
CA ASN A 23 8.33 7.84 24.51
C ASN A 23 8.30 6.80 23.39
N LEU A 24 8.66 7.23 22.18
CA LEU A 24 8.68 6.39 20.99
C LEU A 24 9.81 5.35 21.12
N LYS A 25 9.48 4.10 20.83
CA LYS A 25 10.41 2.97 20.83
C LYS A 25 10.70 2.43 19.44
N ALA A 26 9.79 2.67 18.51
CA ALA A 26 9.91 2.24 17.13
C ALA A 26 9.08 3.12 16.21
N VAL A 27 9.47 3.17 14.95
CA VAL A 27 8.70 3.75 13.86
C VAL A 27 8.46 2.64 12.83
N LEU A 28 7.21 2.40 12.49
CA LEU A 28 6.81 1.43 11.48
C LEU A 28 6.49 2.19 10.19
N PHE A 29 7.17 1.82 9.11
CA PHE A 29 6.93 2.39 7.79
C PHE A 29 6.19 1.37 6.93
N ASP A 30 5.15 1.81 6.25
CA ASP A 30 4.64 1.06 5.12
C ASP A 30 5.63 1.17 3.95
N MET A 31 5.56 0.27 3.00
CA MET A 31 6.50 0.20 1.89
C MET A 31 5.91 0.81 0.62
N ASP A 32 4.77 0.30 0.17
CA ASP A 32 4.17 0.67 -1.10
C ASP A 32 3.51 2.06 -1.01
N GLY A 33 3.97 2.99 -1.85
CA GLY A 33 3.51 4.37 -1.83
C GLY A 33 4.02 5.21 -0.66
N VAL A 34 4.85 4.66 0.21
CA VAL A 34 5.47 5.35 1.36
C VAL A 34 6.99 5.39 1.22
N LEU A 35 7.64 4.24 1.12
CA LEU A 35 9.08 4.17 0.89
C LEU A 35 9.44 4.04 -0.59
N PHE A 36 8.59 3.37 -1.37
CA PHE A 36 8.77 3.17 -2.80
C PHE A 36 7.53 3.61 -3.59
N ASP A 37 7.74 4.25 -4.74
CA ASP A 37 6.70 4.63 -5.70
C ASP A 37 6.25 3.40 -6.52
N SER A 38 5.74 2.38 -5.82
CA SER A 38 5.38 1.08 -6.37
C SER A 38 3.91 0.94 -6.75
N MET A 39 3.05 1.86 -6.33
CA MET A 39 1.60 1.75 -6.53
C MET A 39 1.21 1.73 -8.01
N LYS A 40 1.88 2.50 -8.86
CA LYS A 40 1.67 2.47 -10.32
C LYS A 40 1.95 1.09 -10.93
N ASN A 41 2.96 0.39 -10.42
CA ASN A 41 3.29 -0.98 -10.84
C ASN A 41 2.24 -1.97 -10.35
N HIS A 42 1.79 -1.85 -9.10
CA HIS A 42 0.68 -2.65 -8.57
C HIS A 42 -0.59 -2.46 -9.38
N ALA A 43 -0.97 -1.22 -9.68
CA ALA A 43 -2.15 -0.90 -10.47
C ALA A 43 -2.08 -1.48 -11.89
N THR A 44 -0.92 -1.39 -12.54
CA THR A 44 -0.68 -1.99 -13.86
C THR A 44 -0.80 -3.51 -13.80
N ALA A 45 -0.11 -4.16 -12.85
CA ALA A 45 -0.12 -5.62 -12.73
C ALA A 45 -1.52 -6.17 -12.42
N TRP A 46 -2.29 -5.50 -11.58
CA TRP A 46 -3.68 -5.86 -11.30
C TRP A 46 -4.58 -5.71 -12.52
N ASN A 47 -4.49 -4.57 -13.23
CA ASN A 47 -5.28 -4.33 -14.44
C ASN A 47 -5.01 -5.40 -15.49
N GLU A 48 -3.75 -5.72 -15.76
CA GLU A 48 -3.37 -6.71 -16.76
C GLU A 48 -3.74 -8.13 -16.32
N ALA A 49 -3.51 -8.49 -15.06
CA ALA A 49 -3.89 -9.80 -14.54
C ALA A 49 -5.39 -10.03 -14.67
N MET A 50 -6.21 -9.10 -14.23
CA MET A 50 -7.68 -9.23 -14.30
C MET A 50 -8.17 -9.39 -15.73
N LYS A 51 -7.59 -8.66 -16.70
CA LYS A 51 -7.93 -8.81 -18.12
C LYS A 51 -7.68 -10.21 -18.66
N LEU A 52 -6.60 -10.87 -18.24
CA LEU A 52 -6.30 -12.24 -18.66
C LEU A 52 -7.36 -13.25 -18.20
N TYR A 53 -8.07 -12.94 -17.12
CA TYR A 53 -9.17 -13.78 -16.60
C TYR A 53 -10.57 -13.24 -16.97
N GLY A 54 -10.64 -12.32 -17.95
CA GLY A 54 -11.90 -11.79 -18.46
C GLY A 54 -12.63 -10.86 -17.50
N MET A 55 -11.91 -10.28 -16.55
CA MET A 55 -12.43 -9.31 -15.58
C MET A 55 -11.82 -7.93 -15.79
N ASN A 56 -12.54 -6.90 -15.36
CA ASN A 56 -12.06 -5.51 -15.47
C ASN A 56 -11.79 -4.92 -14.08
N LEU A 57 -10.55 -4.53 -13.86
CA LEU A 57 -10.14 -3.70 -12.73
C LEU A 57 -9.31 -2.55 -13.29
N SER A 58 -9.85 -1.34 -13.25
CA SER A 58 -9.12 -0.17 -13.74
C SER A 58 -7.91 0.13 -12.86
N ARG A 59 -6.93 0.86 -13.42
CA ARG A 59 -5.76 1.27 -12.63
C ARG A 59 -6.16 2.18 -11.47
N GLU A 60 -7.10 3.08 -11.68
CA GLU A 60 -7.64 3.97 -10.67
C GLU A 60 -8.33 3.19 -9.55
N GLU A 61 -9.13 2.20 -9.91
CA GLU A 61 -9.79 1.32 -8.94
C GLU A 61 -8.78 0.51 -8.13
N ALA A 62 -7.68 0.06 -8.74
CA ALA A 62 -6.65 -0.70 -8.04
C ALA A 62 -6.04 0.08 -6.85
N TYR A 63 -5.90 1.42 -6.98
CA TYR A 63 -5.47 2.26 -5.85
C TYR A 63 -6.46 2.25 -4.69
N MET A 64 -7.76 2.12 -4.97
CA MET A 64 -8.80 2.05 -3.94
C MET A 64 -8.81 0.71 -3.19
N HIS A 65 -8.14 -0.29 -3.74
CA HIS A 65 -8.01 -1.61 -3.12
C HIS A 65 -6.72 -1.77 -2.29
N GLU A 66 -5.91 -0.72 -2.17
CA GLU A 66 -4.71 -0.76 -1.34
C GLU A 66 -5.03 -1.12 0.11
N GLY A 67 -4.14 -1.89 0.75
CA GLY A 67 -4.34 -2.41 2.09
C GLY A 67 -5.26 -3.64 2.17
N ARG A 68 -5.89 -4.05 1.05
CA ARG A 68 -6.66 -5.29 0.99
C ARG A 68 -5.75 -6.48 0.66
N THR A 69 -6.18 -7.66 1.08
CA THR A 69 -5.54 -8.90 0.61
C THR A 69 -5.84 -9.12 -0.87
N GLY A 70 -4.94 -9.82 -1.57
CA GLY A 70 -5.17 -10.17 -2.98
C GLY A 70 -6.48 -10.95 -3.19
N ALA A 71 -6.80 -11.87 -2.27
CA ALA A 71 -8.05 -12.63 -2.29
C ALA A 71 -9.28 -11.70 -2.20
N ALA A 72 -9.25 -10.72 -1.30
CA ALA A 72 -10.37 -9.77 -1.17
C ALA A 72 -10.56 -8.94 -2.45
N THR A 73 -9.47 -8.45 -3.05
CA THR A 73 -9.55 -7.72 -4.32
C THR A 73 -10.13 -8.59 -5.43
N ILE A 74 -9.66 -9.82 -5.58
CA ILE A 74 -10.14 -10.76 -6.60
C ILE A 74 -11.63 -11.03 -6.41
N ASN A 75 -12.07 -11.30 -5.17
CA ASN A 75 -13.47 -11.61 -4.88
C ASN A 75 -14.39 -10.41 -5.13
N ILE A 76 -13.98 -9.19 -4.79
CA ILE A 76 -14.77 -7.99 -5.08
C ILE A 76 -15.02 -7.86 -6.59
N VAL A 77 -13.97 -8.02 -7.39
CA VAL A 77 -14.09 -7.94 -8.85
C VAL A 77 -14.91 -9.11 -9.41
N SER A 78 -14.67 -10.34 -8.93
CA SER A 78 -15.42 -11.52 -9.36
C SER A 78 -16.92 -11.40 -9.04
N MET A 79 -17.27 -10.96 -7.84
CA MET A 79 -18.67 -10.71 -7.47
C MET A 79 -19.35 -9.68 -8.37
N ARG A 80 -18.63 -8.60 -8.70
CA ARG A 80 -19.14 -7.56 -9.60
C ARG A 80 -19.35 -8.05 -11.03
N GLU A 81 -18.38 -8.77 -11.59
CA GLU A 81 -18.36 -9.13 -13.01
C GLU A 81 -19.07 -10.48 -13.30
N ARG A 82 -19.01 -11.40 -12.35
CA ARG A 82 -19.48 -12.79 -12.53
C ARG A 82 -20.62 -13.19 -11.61
N HIS A 83 -20.96 -12.34 -10.61
CA HIS A 83 -21.99 -12.59 -9.60
C HIS A 83 -21.72 -13.79 -8.67
N HIS A 84 -20.46 -14.21 -8.55
CA HIS A 84 -20.00 -15.22 -7.60
C HIS A 84 -18.56 -14.95 -7.17
N GLU A 85 -18.17 -15.47 -6.02
CA GLU A 85 -16.78 -15.44 -5.56
C GLU A 85 -15.90 -16.36 -6.44
N ALA A 86 -14.63 -16.00 -6.56
CA ALA A 86 -13.63 -16.85 -7.17
C ALA A 86 -13.33 -18.06 -6.29
N THR A 87 -13.01 -19.20 -6.89
CA THR A 87 -12.54 -20.37 -6.13
C THR A 87 -11.15 -20.13 -5.55
N GLU A 88 -10.74 -20.94 -4.57
CA GLU A 88 -9.38 -20.84 -4.01
C GLU A 88 -8.29 -21.06 -5.07
N GLU A 89 -8.52 -21.95 -6.02
CA GLU A 89 -7.63 -22.21 -7.14
C GLU A 89 -7.52 -20.97 -8.05
N GLU A 90 -8.64 -20.38 -8.43
CA GLU A 90 -8.66 -19.16 -9.24
C GLU A 90 -7.96 -18.01 -8.52
N ILE A 91 -8.18 -17.83 -7.21
CA ILE A 91 -7.50 -16.80 -6.42
C ILE A 91 -5.99 -17.00 -6.47
N LYS A 92 -5.50 -18.21 -6.27
CA LYS A 92 -4.07 -18.54 -6.35
C LYS A 92 -3.50 -18.26 -7.73
N GLU A 93 -4.19 -18.66 -8.80
CA GLU A 93 -3.73 -18.44 -10.17
C GLU A 93 -3.71 -16.97 -10.55
N ILE A 94 -4.77 -16.22 -10.27
CA ILE A 94 -4.85 -14.80 -10.57
C ILE A 94 -3.78 -14.03 -9.79
N TYR A 95 -3.59 -14.35 -8.51
CA TYR A 95 -2.58 -13.68 -7.70
C TYR A 95 -1.16 -14.02 -8.15
N ALA A 96 -0.88 -15.27 -8.52
CA ALA A 96 0.40 -15.67 -9.08
C ALA A 96 0.68 -14.96 -10.41
N THR A 97 -0.32 -14.83 -11.27
CA THR A 97 -0.24 -14.09 -12.52
C THR A 97 0.05 -12.61 -12.27
N LYS A 98 -0.66 -11.98 -11.35
CA LYS A 98 -0.42 -10.59 -10.94
C LYS A 98 1.02 -10.41 -10.43
N SER A 99 1.50 -11.30 -9.58
CA SER A 99 2.87 -11.25 -9.04
C SER A 99 3.92 -11.40 -10.13
N LYS A 100 3.71 -12.31 -11.09
CA LYS A 100 4.59 -12.48 -12.24
C LYS A 100 4.66 -11.21 -13.10
N LEU A 101 3.51 -10.62 -13.41
CA LEU A 101 3.44 -9.37 -14.17
C LEU A 101 4.12 -8.22 -13.42
N PHE A 102 3.88 -8.11 -12.11
CA PHE A 102 4.55 -7.10 -11.28
C PHE A 102 6.07 -7.22 -11.34
N ASN A 103 6.60 -8.44 -11.23
CA ASN A 103 8.04 -8.70 -11.26
C ASN A 103 8.69 -8.45 -12.64
N GLN A 104 7.91 -8.35 -13.70
CA GLN A 104 8.36 -7.99 -15.04
C GLN A 104 8.42 -6.48 -15.28
N LEU A 105 7.78 -5.70 -14.43
CA LEU A 105 7.81 -4.24 -14.51
C LEU A 105 9.14 -3.69 -13.99
N PRO A 106 9.54 -2.49 -14.42
CA PRO A 106 10.72 -1.82 -13.86
C PRO A 106 10.64 -1.71 -12.34
N THR A 107 11.77 -1.86 -11.67
CA THR A 107 11.86 -1.66 -10.21
C THR A 107 11.33 -0.28 -9.83
N ALA A 108 10.50 -0.23 -8.80
CA ALA A 108 9.97 1.02 -8.29
C ALA A 108 11.10 1.90 -7.72
N GLU A 109 11.01 3.19 -7.98
CA GLU A 109 11.92 4.18 -7.42
C GLU A 109 11.57 4.46 -5.97
N GLU A 110 12.55 4.95 -5.21
CA GLU A 110 12.32 5.43 -3.85
C GLU A 110 11.39 6.65 -3.87
N MET A 111 10.54 6.75 -2.86
CA MET A 111 9.77 7.98 -2.67
C MET A 111 10.72 9.14 -2.31
N PRO A 112 10.51 10.33 -2.89
CA PRO A 112 11.35 11.49 -2.59
C PRO A 112 11.44 11.75 -1.08
N GLY A 113 12.66 11.78 -0.55
CA GLY A 113 12.94 12.02 0.86
C GLY A 113 12.80 10.80 1.78
N ALA A 114 12.38 9.62 1.27
CA ALA A 114 12.23 8.43 2.09
C ALA A 114 13.55 7.99 2.73
N TRP A 115 14.62 7.96 1.96
CA TRP A 115 15.95 7.61 2.46
C TRP A 115 16.43 8.56 3.55
N ASP A 116 16.30 9.86 3.33
CA ASP A 116 16.69 10.87 4.31
C ASP A 116 15.92 10.74 5.61
N LEU A 117 14.61 10.49 5.52
CA LEU A 117 13.77 10.25 6.68
C LEU A 117 14.20 9.01 7.47
N LEU A 118 14.49 7.91 6.79
CA LEU A 118 14.98 6.68 7.43
C LEU A 118 16.32 6.92 8.16
N GLN A 119 17.24 7.68 7.55
CA GLN A 119 18.51 8.05 8.19
C GLN A 119 18.30 8.91 9.42
N GLN A 120 17.39 9.88 9.36
CA GLN A 120 17.06 10.73 10.52
C GLN A 120 16.44 9.92 11.66
N VAL A 121 15.48 9.05 11.36
CA VAL A 121 14.86 8.16 12.37
C VAL A 121 15.89 7.26 13.00
N LYS A 122 16.79 6.66 12.22
CA LYS A 122 17.88 5.82 12.71
C LYS A 122 18.85 6.60 13.61
N ALA A 123 19.14 7.84 13.28
CA ALA A 123 20.02 8.69 14.08
C ALA A 123 19.41 9.10 15.43
N CYS A 124 18.11 9.04 15.58
CA CYS A 124 17.42 9.30 16.87
C CYS A 124 17.52 8.13 17.87
N GLY A 125 18.08 6.98 17.49
CA GLY A 125 18.18 5.78 18.32
C GLY A 125 16.99 4.86 18.16
#